data_14e0aade6ddbca6fbb5992df9d8513af
#
_entry.id   14e0aade6ddbca6fbb5992df9d8513af
#
_cell.length_a   1.000
_cell.length_b   1.000
_cell.length_c   1.000
_cell.angle_alpha   90.00
_cell.angle_beta   90.00
_cell.angle_gamma   90.00
#
_symmetry.space_group_name_H-M   'P 1'
#
loop_
_entity.id
_entity.type
_entity.pdbx_description
1 polymer ?
#
loop_
_entity_poly.entity_id
_entity_poly.type
_entity_poly.pdbx_seq_one_letter_code
_entity_poly.pdbx_strand_id
1 'polypeptide(L)'
;MKQLRLPTTPRSISLTIIAVLFLGILGYGVYHWRATRIDFTYFEPSYLPANGALAQRRLIKDERNNGTFIRTTQNFRAKDGWYYGITQWPGRHASAGGGLTKDPRIASCRWVETPHKQTYRLCYHHADEMLTTHVELNRDTTYLELFFPRRIEQADVTTMIDSLKPASTLWLPVRHPSSED
;
A
#
# COMPACT_ATOMS: atom_id res chain seq x y z
N MET A 1 -39.02 5.97 36.18
CA MET A 1 -38.39 6.48 34.94
C MET A 1 -38.07 7.96 35.08
N LYS A 2 -36.78 8.35 35.17
CA LYS A 2 -36.39 9.77 35.22
C LYS A 2 -36.43 10.32 33.83
N GLN A 3 -37.36 11.25 33.56
CA GLN A 3 -37.37 11.98 32.31
C GLN A 3 -36.11 12.84 32.19
N LEU A 4 -35.28 12.60 31.19
CA LEU A 4 -34.19 13.48 30.79
C LEU A 4 -34.79 14.79 30.30
N ARG A 5 -34.77 15.84 31.15
CA ARG A 5 -35.14 17.19 30.75
C ARG A 5 -34.02 17.75 29.85
N LEU A 6 -34.31 17.91 28.58
CA LEU A 6 -33.41 18.61 27.67
C LEU A 6 -33.25 20.09 28.07
N PRO A 7 -32.02 20.64 28.01
CA PRO A 7 -31.78 22.02 28.36
C PRO A 7 -32.50 22.98 27.39
N THR A 8 -33.31 23.91 27.95
CA THR A 8 -34.20 24.77 27.19
C THR A 8 -33.75 26.20 26.95
N THR A 9 -32.49 26.51 27.32
CA THR A 9 -31.96 27.87 27.05
C THR A 9 -31.11 27.89 25.77
N PRO A 10 -31.08 28.98 24.97
CA PRO A 10 -30.34 29.03 23.70
C PRO A 10 -28.86 28.78 23.87
N ARG A 11 -28.25 29.16 25.02
CA ARG A 11 -26.84 28.87 25.34
C ARG A 11 -26.58 27.37 25.55
N SER A 12 -27.51 26.64 26.17
CA SER A 12 -27.35 25.21 26.41
C SER A 12 -27.56 24.40 25.13
N ILE A 13 -28.40 24.85 24.21
CA ILE A 13 -28.59 24.25 22.88
C ILE A 13 -27.29 24.40 22.08
N SER A 14 -26.67 25.58 22.06
CA SER A 14 -25.41 25.81 21.36
C SER A 14 -24.27 24.94 21.90
N LEU A 15 -24.13 24.81 23.21
CA LEU A 15 -23.13 23.93 23.83
C LEU A 15 -23.36 22.46 23.49
N THR A 16 -24.62 22.03 23.47
CA THR A 16 -24.96 20.64 23.10
C THR A 16 -24.59 20.34 21.64
N ILE A 17 -24.88 21.27 20.73
CA ILE A 17 -24.50 21.13 19.30
C ILE A 17 -22.98 21.03 19.15
N ILE A 18 -22.23 21.91 19.81
CA ILE A 18 -20.76 21.90 19.78
C ILE A 18 -20.21 20.56 20.31
N ALA A 19 -20.75 20.07 21.44
CA ALA A 19 -20.35 18.79 22.02
C ALA A 19 -20.62 17.61 21.08
N VAL A 20 -21.78 17.59 20.43
CA VAL A 20 -22.13 16.53 19.46
C VAL A 20 -21.21 16.58 18.24
N LEU A 21 -20.92 17.76 17.69
CA LEU A 21 -19.98 17.92 16.59
C LEU A 21 -18.57 17.46 16.96
N PHE A 22 -18.11 17.85 18.16
CA PHE A 22 -16.80 17.45 18.65
C PHE A 22 -16.68 15.93 18.85
N LEU A 23 -17.71 15.29 19.43
CA LEU A 23 -17.76 13.83 19.56
C LEU A 23 -17.82 13.14 18.19
N GLY A 24 -18.52 13.71 17.22
CA GLY A 24 -18.57 13.22 15.84
C GLY A 24 -17.18 13.25 15.17
N ILE A 25 -16.47 14.38 15.32
CA ILE A 25 -15.11 14.54 14.78
C ILE A 25 -14.14 13.56 15.45
N LEU A 26 -14.19 13.45 16.78
CA LEU A 26 -13.36 12.46 17.51
C LEU A 26 -13.68 11.04 17.11
N GLY A 27 -14.97 10.68 17.02
CA GLY A 27 -15.41 9.34 16.61
C GLY A 27 -14.94 9.02 15.20
N TYR A 28 -15.06 9.96 14.25
CA TYR A 28 -14.54 9.81 12.89
C TYR A 28 -13.02 9.65 12.88
N GLY A 29 -12.30 10.47 13.65
CA GLY A 29 -10.84 10.39 13.76
C GLY A 29 -10.36 9.03 14.29
N VAL A 30 -10.99 8.52 15.35
CA VAL A 30 -10.70 7.18 15.90
C VAL A 30 -11.04 6.07 14.90
N TYR A 31 -12.18 6.16 14.24
CA TYR A 31 -12.57 5.20 13.19
C TYR A 31 -11.55 5.18 12.05
N HIS A 32 -11.21 6.37 11.53
CA HIS A 32 -10.26 6.48 10.43
C HIS A 32 -8.86 5.97 10.82
N TRP A 33 -8.40 6.32 12.03
CA TRP A 33 -7.12 5.83 12.54
C TRP A 33 -7.09 4.29 12.66
N ARG A 34 -8.18 3.68 13.16
CA ARG A 34 -8.29 2.21 13.22
C ARG A 34 -8.34 1.58 11.84
N ALA A 35 -9.08 2.18 10.92
CA ALA A 35 -9.24 1.67 9.56
C ALA A 35 -7.93 1.74 8.74
N THR A 36 -7.06 2.72 9.05
CA THR A 36 -5.77 2.91 8.35
C THR A 36 -4.58 2.29 9.07
N ARG A 37 -4.80 1.71 10.25
CA ARG A 37 -3.72 1.08 11.02
C ARG A 37 -3.28 -0.21 10.36
N ILE A 38 -2.00 -0.23 9.98
CA ILE A 38 -1.32 -1.41 9.45
C ILE A 38 -0.34 -1.97 10.49
N ASP A 39 -0.01 -3.24 10.37
CA ASP A 39 0.93 -3.95 11.25
C ASP A 39 2.30 -4.20 10.60
N PHE A 40 2.64 -3.38 9.62
CA PHE A 40 3.90 -3.39 8.92
C PHE A 40 4.38 -1.95 8.63
N THR A 41 5.64 -1.78 8.29
CA THR A 41 6.19 -0.47 7.91
C THR A 41 5.79 -0.15 6.48
N TYR A 42 5.07 0.94 6.26
CA TYR A 42 4.73 1.43 4.93
C TYR A 42 5.89 2.24 4.35
N PHE A 43 6.25 1.96 3.10
CA PHE A 43 7.34 2.62 2.40
C PHE A 43 6.84 3.40 1.19
N GLU A 44 7.45 4.56 0.96
CA GLU A 44 7.28 5.35 -0.26
C GLU A 44 8.63 5.57 -0.94
N PRO A 45 8.72 5.39 -2.27
CA PRO A 45 9.93 5.69 -3.01
C PRO A 45 10.08 7.20 -3.20
N SER A 46 11.31 7.72 -3.09
CA SER A 46 11.63 9.09 -3.47
C SER A 46 12.22 9.19 -4.89
N TYR A 47 12.62 8.07 -5.48
CA TYR A 47 13.00 7.94 -6.89
C TYR A 47 12.00 7.05 -7.62
N LEU A 48 11.58 7.46 -8.79
CA LEU A 48 10.61 6.75 -9.63
C LEU A 48 11.22 6.52 -11.04
N PRO A 49 11.33 5.25 -11.49
CA PRO A 49 11.79 4.94 -12.84
C PRO A 49 10.96 5.66 -13.92
N ALA A 50 11.58 5.91 -15.06
CA ALA A 50 10.94 6.57 -16.22
C ALA A 50 10.28 7.92 -15.89
N ASN A 51 10.87 8.69 -14.96
CA ASN A 51 10.33 9.97 -14.47
C ASN A 51 8.84 9.86 -14.11
N GLY A 52 8.48 8.79 -13.41
CA GLY A 52 7.12 8.51 -13.00
C GLY A 52 6.58 9.52 -11.99
N ALA A 53 5.27 9.61 -11.92
CA ALA A 53 4.55 10.37 -10.91
C ALA A 53 3.54 9.48 -10.21
N LEU A 54 3.29 9.73 -8.93
CA LEU A 54 2.26 9.03 -8.18
C LEU A 54 0.88 9.30 -8.82
N ALA A 55 0.23 8.26 -9.30
CA ALA A 55 -1.11 8.33 -9.86
C ALA A 55 -2.18 8.02 -8.81
N GLN A 56 -1.94 7.01 -7.98
CA GLN A 56 -2.89 6.59 -6.94
C GLN A 56 -2.16 5.86 -5.82
N ARG A 57 -2.66 6.02 -4.60
CA ARG A 57 -2.29 5.19 -3.44
C ARG A 57 -3.53 4.89 -2.62
N ARG A 58 -3.59 3.69 -2.04
CA ARG A 58 -4.74 3.25 -1.24
C ARG A 58 -4.39 2.12 -0.29
N LEU A 59 -5.20 1.98 0.74
CA LEU A 59 -5.26 0.79 1.58
C LEU A 59 -6.33 -0.13 1.03
N ILE A 60 -6.04 -1.42 0.96
CA ILE A 60 -6.98 -2.45 0.56
C ILE A 60 -7.08 -3.44 1.71
N LYS A 61 -8.30 -3.61 2.21
CA LYS A 61 -8.59 -4.66 3.17
C LYS A 61 -8.80 -5.96 2.40
N ASP A 62 -7.91 -6.90 2.58
CA ASP A 62 -7.91 -8.20 1.88
C ASP A 62 -8.33 -9.29 2.87
N GLU A 63 -9.22 -10.18 2.44
CA GLU A 63 -9.72 -11.31 3.23
C GLU A 63 -9.28 -12.62 2.56
N ARG A 64 -8.38 -13.33 3.22
CA ARG A 64 -7.92 -14.64 2.76
C ARG A 64 -8.12 -15.69 3.84
N ASN A 65 -7.95 -16.97 3.49
CA ASN A 65 -8.16 -18.13 4.37
C ASN A 65 -7.48 -18.05 5.74
N ASN A 66 -6.47 -17.20 5.90
CA ASN A 66 -5.71 -17.01 7.13
C ASN A 66 -6.08 -15.73 7.90
N GLY A 67 -7.20 -15.09 7.58
CA GLY A 67 -7.69 -13.89 8.25
C GLY A 67 -7.66 -12.63 7.38
N THR A 68 -8.14 -11.55 7.98
CA THR A 68 -8.15 -10.23 7.35
C THR A 68 -6.80 -9.54 7.54
N PHE A 69 -6.23 -9.02 6.48
CA PHE A 69 -5.06 -8.14 6.55
C PHE A 69 -5.23 -6.93 5.65
N ILE A 70 -4.48 -5.89 5.94
CA ILE A 70 -4.45 -4.69 5.10
C ILE A 70 -3.19 -4.74 4.25
N ARG A 71 -3.35 -4.50 2.96
CA ARG A 71 -2.25 -4.23 2.04
C ARG A 71 -2.32 -2.80 1.54
N THR A 72 -1.19 -2.24 1.17
CA THR A 72 -1.13 -0.94 0.51
C THR A 72 -0.79 -1.13 -0.96
N THR A 73 -1.36 -0.30 -1.82
CA THR A 73 -0.98 -0.23 -3.23
C THR A 73 -0.65 1.22 -3.60
N GLN A 74 0.42 1.37 -4.37
CA GLN A 74 0.83 2.63 -4.97
C GLN A 74 0.95 2.39 -6.47
N ASN A 75 0.22 3.14 -7.26
CA ASN A 75 0.31 3.10 -8.71
C ASN A 75 0.96 4.39 -9.20
N PHE A 76 1.90 4.25 -10.09
CA PHE A 76 2.66 5.35 -10.69
C PHE A 76 2.41 5.37 -12.18
N ARG A 77 2.41 6.56 -12.77
CA ARG A 77 2.32 6.75 -14.20
C ARG A 77 3.65 7.27 -14.70
N ALA A 78 4.29 6.53 -15.59
CA ALA A 78 5.49 6.97 -16.27
C ALA A 78 5.21 8.14 -17.24
N LYS A 79 6.25 8.90 -17.60
CA LYS A 79 6.11 10.05 -18.48
C LYS A 79 5.51 9.70 -19.85
N ASP A 80 5.82 8.54 -20.36
CA ASP A 80 5.31 7.99 -21.63
C ASP A 80 3.97 7.23 -21.50
N GLY A 81 3.30 7.35 -20.33
CA GLY A 81 1.89 7.02 -20.13
C GLY A 81 1.60 5.63 -19.58
N TRP A 82 2.54 4.70 -19.47
CA TRP A 82 2.30 3.39 -18.86
C TRP A 82 2.29 3.44 -17.33
N TYR A 83 1.70 2.42 -16.71
CA TYR A 83 1.56 2.35 -15.26
C TYR A 83 2.41 1.24 -14.68
N TYR A 84 2.91 1.43 -13.46
CA TYR A 84 3.58 0.43 -12.64
C TYR A 84 3.20 0.61 -11.19
N GLY A 85 3.47 -0.37 -10.35
CA GLY A 85 2.98 -0.34 -8.97
C GLY A 85 3.89 -0.97 -7.95
N ILE A 86 3.67 -0.58 -6.71
CA ILE A 86 4.19 -1.22 -5.51
C ILE A 86 2.99 -1.71 -4.70
N THR A 87 3.02 -2.99 -4.36
CA THR A 87 2.11 -3.56 -3.36
C THR A 87 2.92 -3.93 -2.12
N GLN A 88 2.38 -3.63 -0.94
CA GLN A 88 3.05 -3.90 0.33
C GLN A 88 2.09 -4.55 1.30
N TRP A 89 2.56 -5.53 2.05
CA TRP A 89 1.79 -6.22 3.09
C TRP A 89 2.69 -6.77 4.20
N PRO A 90 2.13 -7.26 5.30
CA PRO A 90 2.91 -7.81 6.39
C PRO A 90 3.84 -8.92 5.91
N GLY A 91 5.11 -8.88 6.29
CA GLY A 91 6.12 -9.86 5.88
C GLY A 91 5.78 -11.31 6.22
N ARG A 92 4.95 -11.54 7.26
CA ARG A 92 4.41 -12.87 7.60
C ARG A 92 3.49 -13.47 6.52
N HIS A 93 2.99 -12.66 5.59
CA HIS A 93 2.15 -13.08 4.47
C HIS A 93 2.92 -13.18 3.14
N ALA A 94 4.24 -13.02 3.17
CA ALA A 94 5.11 -13.12 1.99
C ALA A 94 4.93 -14.43 1.20
N SER A 95 4.66 -15.53 1.91
CA SER A 95 4.40 -16.84 1.29
C SER A 95 3.06 -16.91 0.54
N ALA A 96 2.11 -16.01 0.87
CA ALA A 96 0.81 -15.96 0.20
C ALA A 96 0.88 -15.26 -1.18
N GLY A 97 1.93 -14.42 -1.40
CA GLY A 97 2.26 -13.82 -2.69
C GLY A 97 3.20 -14.66 -3.55
N GLY A 98 3.73 -15.76 -3.01
CA GLY A 98 4.76 -16.61 -3.63
C GLY A 98 4.35 -17.37 -4.90
N GLY A 99 3.39 -16.83 -5.65
CA GLY A 99 2.99 -17.35 -6.95
C GLY A 99 4.05 -17.27 -8.05
N LEU A 100 5.00 -16.37 -7.94
CA LEU A 100 6.01 -16.14 -8.96
C LEU A 100 7.01 -17.28 -9.13
N THR A 101 7.25 -18.09 -8.09
CA THR A 101 8.25 -19.18 -8.18
C THR A 101 7.84 -20.37 -9.05
N LYS A 102 6.57 -20.47 -9.43
CA LYS A 102 6.00 -21.58 -10.19
C LYS A 102 5.42 -21.18 -11.56
N ASP A 103 5.50 -19.90 -11.92
CA ASP A 103 4.98 -19.44 -13.21
C ASP A 103 5.94 -19.88 -14.34
N PRO A 104 5.49 -20.75 -15.30
CA PRO A 104 6.31 -21.20 -16.42
C PRO A 104 6.73 -20.05 -17.36
N ARG A 105 6.11 -18.87 -17.24
CA ARG A 105 6.46 -17.66 -18.01
C ARG A 105 7.68 -16.91 -17.47
N ILE A 106 8.26 -17.37 -16.37
CA ILE A 106 9.46 -16.74 -15.80
C ILE A 106 10.64 -16.99 -16.76
N ALA A 107 11.13 -15.92 -17.38
CA ALA A 107 12.30 -15.99 -18.24
C ALA A 107 13.60 -16.11 -17.43
N SER A 108 13.72 -15.33 -16.33
CA SER A 108 14.87 -15.37 -15.44
C SER A 108 14.58 -14.71 -14.11
N CYS A 109 15.11 -15.26 -13.02
CA CYS A 109 15.13 -14.64 -11.70
C CYS A 109 16.53 -14.67 -11.13
N ARG A 110 16.90 -13.62 -10.42
CA ARG A 110 18.16 -13.55 -9.67
C ARG A 110 18.02 -12.74 -8.41
N TRP A 111 18.84 -13.04 -7.42
CA TRP A 111 19.00 -12.19 -6.26
C TRP A 111 20.00 -11.07 -6.56
N VAL A 112 19.67 -9.89 -6.11
CA VAL A 112 20.49 -8.67 -6.29
C VAL A 112 20.62 -8.01 -4.93
N GLU A 113 21.83 -7.54 -4.62
CA GLU A 113 22.10 -6.74 -3.43
C GLU A 113 22.35 -5.30 -3.85
N THR A 114 21.69 -4.35 -3.16
CA THR A 114 21.90 -2.92 -3.40
C THR A 114 23.17 -2.43 -2.69
N PRO A 115 23.70 -1.25 -3.03
CA PRO A 115 24.79 -0.60 -2.28
C PRO A 115 24.51 -0.45 -0.78
N HIS A 116 23.25 -0.29 -0.39
CA HIS A 116 22.81 -0.18 1.01
C HIS A 116 22.48 -1.54 1.65
N LYS A 117 22.95 -2.64 1.05
CA LYS A 117 22.80 -4.00 1.59
C LYS A 117 21.35 -4.51 1.68
N GLN A 118 20.45 -3.94 0.88
CA GLN A 118 19.13 -4.50 0.69
C GLN A 118 19.19 -5.61 -0.35
N THR A 119 18.65 -6.78 -0.03
CA THR A 119 18.57 -7.89 -0.97
C THR A 119 17.18 -7.99 -1.54
N TYR A 120 17.06 -8.10 -2.84
CA TYR A 120 15.80 -8.27 -3.54
C TYR A 120 15.90 -9.32 -4.64
N ARG A 121 14.77 -9.90 -5.00
CA ARG A 121 14.66 -10.82 -6.13
C ARG A 121 14.15 -10.06 -7.34
N LEU A 122 14.92 -10.09 -8.42
CA LEU A 122 14.57 -9.49 -9.70
C LEU A 122 14.20 -10.59 -10.68
N CYS A 123 12.98 -10.55 -11.20
CA CYS A 123 12.47 -11.50 -12.18
C CYS A 123 12.02 -10.79 -13.45
N TYR A 124 12.33 -11.40 -14.59
CA TYR A 124 11.77 -11.02 -15.88
C TYR A 124 10.83 -12.10 -16.35
N HIS A 125 9.65 -11.72 -16.81
CA HIS A 125 8.63 -12.61 -17.32
C HIS A 125 8.32 -12.29 -18.77
N HIS A 126 8.08 -13.32 -19.56
CA HIS A 126 7.47 -13.15 -20.87
C HIS A 126 5.96 -12.97 -20.69
N ALA A 127 5.43 -11.82 -21.08
CA ALA A 127 4.01 -11.56 -21.20
C ALA A 127 3.76 -11.19 -22.66
N ASP A 128 3.20 -12.12 -23.39
CA ASP A 128 3.05 -12.03 -24.85
C ASP A 128 4.40 -11.76 -25.54
N GLU A 129 4.54 -10.64 -26.25
CA GLU A 129 5.79 -10.26 -26.93
C GLU A 129 6.69 -9.35 -26.08
N MET A 130 6.29 -9.03 -24.84
CA MET A 130 7.01 -8.10 -23.97
C MET A 130 7.61 -8.79 -22.76
N LEU A 131 8.74 -8.28 -22.29
CA LEU A 131 9.31 -8.63 -21.00
C LEU A 131 8.75 -7.69 -19.94
N THR A 132 8.10 -8.24 -18.93
CA THR A 132 7.72 -7.52 -17.71
C THR A 132 8.77 -7.70 -16.63
N THR A 133 8.81 -6.78 -15.68
CA THR A 133 9.74 -6.83 -14.55
C THR A 133 8.96 -6.97 -13.25
N HIS A 134 9.30 -7.99 -12.47
CA HIS A 134 8.79 -8.21 -11.12
C HIS A 134 9.93 -8.15 -10.12
N VAL A 135 9.68 -7.52 -8.99
CA VAL A 135 10.65 -7.38 -7.91
C VAL A 135 10.00 -7.74 -6.59
N GLU A 136 10.66 -8.57 -5.83
CA GLU A 136 10.21 -8.98 -4.49
C GLU A 136 11.31 -8.69 -3.47
N LEU A 137 10.94 -8.08 -2.36
CA LEU A 137 11.86 -7.90 -1.24
C LEU A 137 11.13 -7.90 0.10
N ASN A 138 11.86 -8.31 1.13
CA ASN A 138 11.48 -8.07 2.51
C ASN A 138 12.29 -6.91 3.08
N ARG A 139 11.62 -5.98 3.71
CA ARG A 139 12.25 -4.88 4.42
C ARG A 139 11.52 -4.64 5.74
N ASP A 140 12.25 -4.73 6.84
CA ASP A 140 11.67 -4.68 8.19
C ASP A 140 10.53 -5.70 8.35
N THR A 141 9.33 -5.23 8.68
CA THR A 141 8.13 -6.06 8.85
C THR A 141 7.30 -6.17 7.57
N THR A 142 7.80 -5.67 6.44
CA THR A 142 7.06 -5.50 5.20
C THR A 142 7.61 -6.38 4.10
N TYR A 143 6.72 -7.06 3.40
CA TYR A 143 6.99 -7.61 2.09
C TYR A 143 6.52 -6.64 1.01
N LEU A 144 7.39 -6.36 0.06
CA LEU A 144 7.11 -5.47 -1.07
C LEU A 144 7.20 -6.25 -2.37
N GLU A 145 6.24 -5.99 -3.24
CA GLU A 145 6.20 -6.48 -4.61
C GLU A 145 6.07 -5.29 -5.55
N LEU A 146 7.00 -5.19 -6.50
CA LEU A 146 6.98 -4.16 -7.53
C LEU A 146 6.70 -4.83 -8.87
N PHE A 147 5.78 -4.26 -9.62
CA PHE A 147 5.41 -4.74 -10.94
C PHE A 147 5.58 -3.63 -11.98
N PHE A 148 6.29 -3.95 -13.05
CA PHE A 148 6.44 -3.09 -14.22
C PHE A 148 5.99 -3.87 -15.47
N PRO A 149 5.07 -3.34 -16.28
CA PRO A 149 4.54 -4.02 -17.46
C PRO A 149 5.53 -4.03 -18.64
N ARG A 150 6.77 -3.71 -18.37
CA ARG A 150 7.89 -3.76 -19.31
C ARG A 150 9.20 -4.05 -18.60
N ARG A 151 10.22 -4.33 -19.37
CA ARG A 151 11.58 -4.47 -18.85
C ARG A 151 12.09 -3.14 -18.30
N ILE A 152 12.56 -3.17 -17.05
CA ILE A 152 13.26 -2.06 -16.39
C ILE A 152 14.69 -2.50 -16.12
N GLU A 153 15.62 -1.59 -16.32
CA GLU A 153 17.04 -1.87 -16.04
C GLU A 153 17.27 -2.06 -14.53
N GLN A 154 18.17 -2.98 -14.20
CA GLN A 154 18.49 -3.28 -12.80
C GLN A 154 18.92 -2.04 -12.00
N ALA A 155 19.66 -1.13 -12.63
CA ALA A 155 20.11 0.11 -11.98
C ALA A 155 18.95 0.97 -11.49
N ASP A 156 17.89 1.12 -12.30
CA ASP A 156 16.69 1.88 -11.95
C ASP A 156 15.92 1.21 -10.82
N VAL A 157 15.78 -0.13 -10.87
CA VAL A 157 15.16 -0.91 -9.79
C VAL A 157 15.95 -0.74 -8.49
N THR A 158 17.28 -0.88 -8.55
CA THR A 158 18.16 -0.71 -7.38
C THR A 158 17.99 0.68 -6.76
N THR A 159 18.03 1.73 -7.60
CA THR A 159 17.87 3.11 -7.15
C THR A 159 16.50 3.34 -6.50
N MET A 160 15.43 2.77 -7.08
CA MET A 160 14.10 2.86 -6.50
C MET A 160 14.02 2.17 -5.13
N ILE A 161 14.59 0.97 -4.99
CA ILE A 161 14.63 0.23 -3.71
C ILE A 161 15.41 1.00 -2.65
N ASP A 162 16.57 1.52 -2.97
CA ASP A 162 17.39 2.31 -2.04
C ASP A 162 16.71 3.63 -1.65
N SER A 163 15.84 4.15 -2.50
CA SER A 163 15.09 5.38 -2.26
C SER A 163 13.86 5.21 -1.37
N LEU A 164 13.46 3.97 -1.03
CA LEU A 164 12.30 3.69 -0.18
C LEU A 164 12.50 4.27 1.23
N LYS A 165 11.53 5.02 1.72
CA LYS A 165 11.52 5.61 3.07
C LYS A 165 10.24 5.26 3.80
N PRO A 166 10.30 5.03 5.12
CA PRO A 166 9.09 4.88 5.93
C PRO A 166 8.18 6.10 5.79
N ALA A 167 6.89 5.87 5.63
CA ALA A 167 5.89 6.91 5.47
C ALA A 167 4.63 6.62 6.28
N SER A 168 3.76 7.62 6.43
CA SER A 168 2.51 7.50 7.17
C SER A 168 1.37 7.05 6.28
N THR A 169 0.51 6.17 6.81
CA THR A 169 -0.72 5.72 6.16
C THR A 169 -1.95 6.49 6.64
N LEU A 170 -1.80 7.44 7.57
CA LEU A 170 -2.92 8.06 8.30
C LEU A 170 -4.03 8.62 7.40
N TRP A 171 -3.72 9.12 6.24
CA TRP A 171 -4.69 9.72 5.33
C TRP A 171 -4.84 8.98 4.00
N LEU A 172 -4.41 7.71 3.95
CA LEU A 172 -4.65 6.90 2.76
C LEU A 172 -6.12 6.52 2.65
N PRO A 173 -6.72 6.60 1.45
CA PRO A 173 -8.08 6.12 1.23
C PRO A 173 -8.14 4.60 1.44
N VAL A 174 -9.12 4.16 2.23
CA VAL A 174 -9.40 2.73 2.46
C VAL A 174 -10.42 2.25 1.44
N ARG A 175 -10.11 1.16 0.75
CA ARG A 175 -11.04 0.48 -0.14
C ARG A 175 -11.36 -0.90 0.44
N HIS A 176 -12.64 -1.21 0.55
CA HIS A 176 -13.07 -2.58 0.74
C HIS A 176 -13.11 -3.26 -0.62
N PRO A 177 -12.68 -4.53 -0.75
CA PRO A 177 -12.88 -5.26 -1.98
C PRO A 177 -14.40 -5.27 -2.26
N SER A 178 -14.78 -4.68 -3.38
CA SER A 178 -16.12 -4.88 -3.91
C SER A 178 -16.20 -6.31 -4.39
N SER A 179 -17.34 -6.98 -4.19
CA SER A 179 -17.61 -8.34 -4.62
C SER A 179 -17.63 -8.52 -6.16
N GLU A 180 -17.03 -7.59 -6.90
CA GLU A 180 -17.06 -7.48 -8.35
C GLU A 180 -15.67 -7.53 -9.01
N ASP A 181 -14.57 -7.91 -8.27
CA ASP A 181 -13.24 -8.12 -8.86
C ASP A 181 -12.93 -9.61 -9.04
#